data_a8fceda8c8baca66cb4e2ed913d81603
#
_entry.id   a8fceda8c8baca66cb4e2ed913d81603
#
_cell.length_a   1.000
_cell.length_b   1.000
_cell.length_c   1.000
_cell.angle_alpha   90.00
_cell.angle_beta   90.00
_cell.angle_gamma   90.00
#
_symmetry.space_group_name_H-M   'P 1'
#
loop_
_entity.id
_entity.type
_entity.pdbx_description
1 polymer ?
#
loop_
_entity_poly.entity_id
_entity_poly.type
_entity_poly.pdbx_seq_one_letter_code
_entity_poly.pdbx_strand_id
1 'polypeptide(L)'
;MLHIENLHAQVGGKDIIRGLTLDVPAGEVHAIMGPNGAGKSTLSYVLTGRDGYEVTEGSATLDGEDLLALAPNERAAKGLFLSFQYPLEIPGVPALTFLRTALNAQRKARGEGEVSAPEFLKLVRAKAADLKIDFEMLKRPLNVGFSGGEKKRMEILQMAILSPRFLILDETDSGLDIDALKIVSEGVNAVRSPDRAMLVITHYQRLLDYIKPDRVHVLAAGRIVASGGPELALQLEAEGYDKYARAA
;
A
#
# COMPACT_ATOMS: atom_id res chain seq x y z
N MET A 1 -5.68 -6.42 -13.28
CA MET A 1 -5.69 -5.69 -11.98
C MET A 1 -5.06 -4.32 -12.18
N LEU A 2 -3.86 -4.01 -11.77
CA LEU A 2 -3.20 -2.72 -12.06
C LEU A 2 -2.38 -2.83 -13.36
N HIS A 3 -2.56 -1.88 -14.27
CA HIS A 3 -1.77 -1.72 -15.48
C HIS A 3 -1.31 -0.28 -15.59
N ILE A 4 0.00 -0.07 -15.75
CA ILE A 4 0.63 1.24 -15.91
C ILE A 4 1.43 1.21 -17.20
N GLU A 5 1.21 2.18 -18.08
CA GLU A 5 1.90 2.28 -19.35
C GLU A 5 2.54 3.66 -19.52
N ASN A 6 3.85 3.68 -19.72
CA ASN A 6 4.66 4.87 -20.00
C ASN A 6 4.34 6.06 -19.07
N LEU A 7 4.16 5.81 -17.77
CA LEU A 7 3.76 6.83 -16.81
C LEU A 7 4.90 7.82 -16.56
N HIS A 8 4.59 9.11 -16.71
CA HIS A 8 5.46 10.21 -16.31
C HIS A 8 4.77 11.06 -15.25
N ALA A 9 5.53 11.47 -14.23
CA ALA A 9 4.97 12.31 -13.18
C ALA A 9 6.00 13.25 -12.57
N GLN A 10 5.53 14.43 -12.19
CA GLN A 10 6.30 15.53 -11.61
C GLN A 10 5.89 15.80 -10.16
N VAL A 11 6.87 16.34 -9.41
CA VAL A 11 6.64 16.88 -8.06
C VAL A 11 7.33 18.23 -7.99
N GLY A 12 6.59 19.31 -7.77
CA GLY A 12 7.14 20.66 -7.76
C GLY A 12 7.89 21.03 -9.04
N GLY A 13 7.38 20.60 -10.20
CA GLY A 13 7.98 20.86 -11.51
C GLY A 13 9.22 20.02 -11.85
N LYS A 14 9.55 19.01 -11.04
CA LYS A 14 10.67 18.08 -11.31
C LYS A 14 10.13 16.73 -11.74
N ASP A 15 10.64 16.20 -12.87
CA ASP A 15 10.33 14.86 -13.34
C ASP A 15 10.92 13.82 -12.38
N ILE A 16 10.06 13.04 -11.77
CA ILE A 16 10.44 11.97 -10.84
C ILE A 16 10.16 10.59 -11.46
N ILE A 17 8.96 10.38 -12.01
CA ILE A 17 8.62 9.18 -12.78
C ILE A 17 8.81 9.50 -14.26
N ARG A 18 9.48 8.62 -15.02
CA ARG A 18 9.99 8.93 -16.37
C ARG A 18 9.76 7.81 -17.37
N GLY A 19 8.48 7.46 -17.62
CA GLY A 19 8.11 6.36 -18.51
C GLY A 19 8.11 5.02 -17.81
N LEU A 20 7.48 4.96 -16.63
CA LEU A 20 7.32 3.72 -15.87
C LEU A 20 6.21 2.88 -16.48
N THR A 21 6.53 1.61 -16.78
CA THR A 21 5.56 0.60 -17.22
C THR A 21 5.60 -0.56 -16.25
N LEU A 22 4.41 -0.99 -15.78
CA LEU A 22 4.28 -2.05 -14.78
C LEU A 22 2.90 -2.70 -14.88
N ASP A 23 2.88 -4.04 -14.90
CA ASP A 23 1.66 -4.84 -14.76
C ASP A 23 1.69 -5.62 -13.46
N VAL A 24 0.58 -5.57 -12.70
CA VAL A 24 0.37 -6.38 -11.50
C VAL A 24 -0.96 -7.12 -11.65
N PRO A 25 -0.94 -8.41 -12.02
CA PRO A 25 -2.14 -9.23 -12.17
C PRO A 25 -2.87 -9.45 -10.85
N ALA A 26 -4.15 -9.81 -10.92
CA ALA A 26 -4.89 -10.29 -9.75
C ALA A 26 -4.25 -11.58 -9.20
N GLY A 27 -4.23 -11.73 -7.89
CA GLY A 27 -3.63 -12.86 -7.19
C GLY A 27 -2.14 -12.73 -6.92
N GLU A 28 -1.45 -11.78 -7.57
CA GLU A 28 0.00 -11.63 -7.45
C GLU A 28 0.42 -10.55 -6.45
N VAL A 29 1.59 -10.76 -5.86
CA VAL A 29 2.31 -9.80 -5.02
C VAL A 29 3.59 -9.41 -5.73
N HIS A 30 3.68 -8.15 -6.14
CA HIS A 30 4.89 -7.60 -6.75
C HIS A 30 5.63 -6.71 -5.74
N ALA A 31 6.95 -6.78 -5.74
CA ALA A 31 7.79 -5.89 -4.95
C ALA A 31 8.49 -4.86 -5.83
N ILE A 32 8.55 -3.62 -5.39
CA ILE A 32 9.42 -2.59 -5.97
C ILE A 32 10.54 -2.31 -4.97
N MET A 33 11.76 -2.53 -5.42
CA MET A 33 12.97 -2.17 -4.72
C MET A 33 13.74 -1.10 -5.51
N GLY A 34 14.60 -0.36 -4.83
CA GLY A 34 15.42 0.67 -5.50
C GLY A 34 16.01 1.65 -4.51
N PRO A 35 17.02 2.43 -4.93
CA PRO A 35 17.70 3.39 -4.05
C PRO A 35 16.73 4.49 -3.58
N ASN A 36 17.18 5.24 -2.57
CA ASN A 36 16.46 6.43 -2.12
C ASN A 36 16.41 7.47 -3.23
N GLY A 37 15.26 8.12 -3.40
CA GLY A 37 15.05 9.09 -4.48
C GLY A 37 14.72 8.48 -5.85
N ALA A 38 14.61 7.15 -5.97
CA ALA A 38 14.28 6.50 -7.25
C ALA A 38 12.84 6.77 -7.74
N GLY A 39 11.94 7.27 -6.86
CA GLY A 39 10.55 7.56 -7.20
C GLY A 39 9.53 6.57 -6.60
N LYS A 40 9.94 5.68 -5.69
CA LYS A 40 9.07 4.65 -5.11
C LYS A 40 7.81 5.23 -4.46
N SER A 41 7.95 6.10 -3.46
CA SER A 41 6.81 6.74 -2.79
C SER A 41 6.08 7.74 -3.71
N THR A 42 6.79 8.34 -4.70
CA THR A 42 6.14 9.14 -5.73
C THR A 42 5.13 8.32 -6.51
N LEU A 43 5.48 7.09 -6.90
CA LEU A 43 4.56 6.17 -7.57
C LEU A 43 3.32 5.88 -6.70
N SER A 44 3.51 5.59 -5.41
CA SER A 44 2.41 5.37 -4.46
C SER A 44 1.46 6.57 -4.41
N TYR A 45 2.00 7.78 -4.34
CA TYR A 45 1.21 9.01 -4.23
C TYR A 45 0.52 9.38 -5.55
N VAL A 46 1.15 9.16 -6.69
CA VAL A 46 0.52 9.31 -8.01
C VAL A 46 -0.66 8.37 -8.15
N LEU A 47 -0.49 7.09 -7.84
CA LEU A 47 -1.55 6.09 -7.95
C LEU A 47 -2.72 6.36 -7.00
N THR A 48 -2.46 6.97 -5.84
CA THR A 48 -3.51 7.32 -4.87
C THR A 48 -4.11 8.70 -5.08
N GLY A 49 -3.60 9.49 -6.04
CA GLY A 49 -4.15 10.80 -6.40
C GLY A 49 -3.82 11.89 -5.40
N ARG A 50 -2.66 11.80 -4.73
CA ARG A 50 -2.24 12.83 -3.77
C ARG A 50 -1.95 14.16 -4.47
N ASP A 51 -2.46 15.25 -3.91
CA ASP A 51 -2.19 16.60 -4.41
C ASP A 51 -0.69 16.92 -4.47
N GLY A 52 -0.30 17.67 -5.52
CA GLY A 52 1.10 18.04 -5.76
C GLY A 52 1.93 17.00 -6.50
N TYR A 53 1.32 15.90 -6.94
CA TYR A 53 1.91 14.86 -7.77
C TYR A 53 1.20 14.85 -9.13
N GLU A 54 1.82 15.46 -10.13
CA GLU A 54 1.20 15.72 -11.43
C GLU A 54 1.62 14.67 -12.45
N VAL A 55 0.65 13.99 -13.05
CA VAL A 55 0.90 13.10 -14.20
C VAL A 55 0.98 13.94 -15.46
N THR A 56 2.07 13.81 -16.20
CA THR A 56 2.32 14.58 -17.42
C THR A 56 2.14 13.75 -18.69
N GLU A 57 2.32 12.42 -18.61
CA GLU A 57 2.19 11.50 -19.75
C GLU A 57 1.91 10.08 -19.26
N GLY A 58 1.37 9.23 -20.13
CA GLY A 58 1.09 7.83 -19.85
C GLY A 58 -0.26 7.57 -19.22
N SER A 59 -0.49 6.35 -18.80
CA SER A 59 -1.77 5.91 -18.22
C SER A 59 -1.57 4.97 -17.04
N ALA A 60 -2.60 4.90 -16.19
CA ALA A 60 -2.71 3.87 -15.14
C ALA A 60 -4.18 3.45 -15.01
N THR A 61 -4.43 2.14 -15.13
CA THR A 61 -5.78 1.59 -14.97
C THR A 61 -5.82 0.56 -13.85
N LEU A 62 -6.96 0.50 -13.16
CA LEU A 62 -7.27 -0.54 -12.18
C LEU A 62 -8.53 -1.28 -12.64
N ASP A 63 -8.39 -2.59 -12.89
CA ASP A 63 -9.44 -3.43 -13.48
C ASP A 63 -10.02 -2.86 -14.79
N GLY A 64 -9.18 -2.21 -15.60
CA GLY A 64 -9.54 -1.61 -16.89
C GLY A 64 -10.17 -0.21 -16.79
N GLU A 65 -10.41 0.32 -15.59
CA GLU A 65 -10.89 1.69 -15.40
C GLU A 65 -9.70 2.66 -15.26
N ASP A 66 -9.80 3.84 -15.88
CA ASP A 66 -8.79 4.89 -15.78
C ASP A 66 -8.68 5.41 -14.33
N LEU A 67 -7.59 5.01 -13.66
CA LEU A 67 -7.33 5.39 -12.29
C LEU A 67 -6.99 6.88 -12.14
N LEU A 68 -6.33 7.46 -13.16
CA LEU A 68 -5.83 8.83 -13.09
C LEU A 68 -6.95 9.87 -13.18
N ALA A 69 -8.07 9.55 -13.82
CA ALA A 69 -9.24 10.41 -13.90
C ALA A 69 -10.05 10.48 -12.59
N LEU A 70 -9.80 9.57 -11.64
CA LEU A 70 -10.57 9.46 -10.40
C LEU A 70 -9.97 10.31 -9.26
N ALA A 71 -10.83 10.91 -8.44
CA ALA A 71 -10.43 11.55 -7.19
C ALA A 71 -9.97 10.49 -6.16
N PRO A 72 -9.16 10.85 -5.14
CA PRO A 72 -8.62 9.89 -4.15
C PRO A 72 -9.67 9.03 -3.46
N ASN A 73 -10.82 9.61 -3.10
CA ASN A 73 -11.93 8.89 -2.48
C ASN A 73 -12.61 7.91 -3.44
N GLU A 74 -12.65 8.22 -4.74
CA GLU A 74 -13.18 7.33 -5.77
C GLU A 74 -12.24 6.16 -6.02
N ARG A 75 -10.91 6.41 -6.05
CA ARG A 75 -9.89 5.34 -6.11
C ARG A 75 -10.01 4.38 -4.93
N ALA A 76 -10.19 4.92 -3.72
CA ALA A 76 -10.43 4.11 -2.52
C ALA A 76 -11.74 3.31 -2.61
N ALA A 77 -12.82 3.86 -3.17
CA ALA A 77 -14.08 3.17 -3.41
C ALA A 77 -13.95 2.03 -4.42
N LYS A 78 -13.06 2.16 -5.41
CA LYS A 78 -12.69 1.09 -6.36
C LYS A 78 -11.82 0.00 -5.72
N GLY A 79 -11.43 0.18 -4.47
CA GLY A 79 -10.68 -0.80 -3.69
C GLY A 79 -9.17 -0.61 -3.69
N LEU A 80 -8.68 0.58 -4.07
CA LEU A 80 -7.28 0.94 -3.88
C LEU A 80 -7.02 1.30 -2.41
N PHE A 81 -5.94 0.77 -1.83
CA PHE A 81 -5.52 1.05 -0.46
C PHE A 81 -4.02 1.37 -0.42
N LEU A 82 -3.65 2.38 0.35
CA LEU A 82 -2.26 2.72 0.63
C LEU A 82 -1.96 2.55 2.13
N SER A 83 -1.03 1.67 2.46
CA SER A 83 -0.36 1.68 3.76
C SER A 83 0.81 2.65 3.69
N PHE A 84 0.73 3.72 4.46
CA PHE A 84 1.72 4.80 4.43
C PHE A 84 3.01 4.42 5.14
N GLN A 85 4.14 4.94 4.68
CA GLN A 85 5.41 4.87 5.43
C GLN A 85 5.23 5.40 6.85
N TYR A 86 4.58 6.56 6.99
CA TYR A 86 4.23 7.18 8.28
C TYR A 86 2.71 7.37 8.37
N PRO A 87 1.99 6.48 9.10
CA PRO A 87 0.55 6.61 9.26
C PRO A 87 0.15 7.91 9.94
N LEU A 88 -0.83 8.61 9.34
CA LEU A 88 -1.29 9.91 9.81
C LEU A 88 -2.07 9.80 11.13
N GLU A 89 -1.91 10.80 11.98
CA GLU A 89 -2.73 11.00 13.17
C GLU A 89 -3.96 11.83 12.81
N ILE A 90 -5.14 11.43 13.31
CA ILE A 90 -6.39 12.18 13.12
C ILE A 90 -6.95 12.56 14.50
N PRO A 91 -6.54 13.74 15.05
CA PRO A 91 -7.02 14.19 16.34
C PRO A 91 -8.55 14.34 16.35
N GLY A 92 -9.19 13.94 17.46
CA GLY A 92 -10.61 14.08 17.68
C GLY A 92 -11.50 13.04 16.96
N VAL A 93 -10.94 12.17 16.10
CA VAL A 93 -11.71 11.14 15.41
C VAL A 93 -11.35 9.75 15.96
N PRO A 94 -12.23 9.10 16.76
CA PRO A 94 -11.98 7.74 17.25
C PRO A 94 -11.76 6.74 16.10
N ALA A 95 -10.84 5.79 16.27
CA ALA A 95 -10.54 4.80 15.25
C ALA A 95 -11.78 3.98 14.83
N LEU A 96 -12.66 3.61 15.79
CA LEU A 96 -13.93 2.93 15.48
C LEU A 96 -14.84 3.77 14.57
N THR A 97 -14.96 5.07 14.83
CA THR A 97 -15.76 5.98 14.02
C THR A 97 -15.20 6.10 12.63
N PHE A 98 -13.87 6.31 12.51
CA PHE A 98 -13.17 6.35 11.23
C PHE A 98 -13.42 5.08 10.41
N LEU A 99 -13.15 3.91 10.99
CA LEU A 99 -13.29 2.61 10.31
C LEU A 99 -14.71 2.36 9.81
N ARG A 100 -15.72 2.63 10.64
CA ARG A 100 -17.12 2.44 10.25
C ARG A 100 -17.54 3.39 9.14
N THR A 101 -17.15 4.66 9.24
CA THR A 101 -17.46 5.68 8.23
C THR A 101 -16.79 5.32 6.89
N ALA A 102 -15.51 4.93 6.91
CA ALA A 102 -14.79 4.53 5.71
C ALA A 102 -15.41 3.28 5.05
N LEU A 103 -15.73 2.25 5.86
CA LEU A 103 -16.37 1.03 5.37
C LEU A 103 -17.73 1.33 4.72
N ASN A 104 -18.58 2.11 5.39
CA ASN A 104 -19.90 2.44 4.87
C ASN A 104 -19.83 3.33 3.62
N ALA A 105 -18.87 4.26 3.55
CA ALA A 105 -18.64 5.08 2.35
C ALA A 105 -18.27 4.21 1.14
N GLN A 106 -17.36 3.23 1.32
CA GLN A 106 -16.99 2.29 0.25
C GLN A 106 -18.15 1.38 -0.16
N ARG A 107 -18.91 0.84 0.82
CA ARG A 107 -20.09 0.02 0.55
C ARG A 107 -21.13 0.80 -0.26
N LYS A 108 -21.43 2.03 0.15
CA LYS A 108 -22.35 2.92 -0.56
C LYS A 108 -21.90 3.18 -2.00
N ALA A 109 -20.62 3.43 -2.22
CA ALA A 109 -20.07 3.65 -3.56
C ALA A 109 -20.20 2.40 -4.47
N ARG A 110 -20.22 1.20 -3.89
CA ARG A 110 -20.45 -0.08 -4.58
C ARG A 110 -21.94 -0.46 -4.68
N GLY A 111 -22.86 0.38 -4.22
CA GLY A 111 -24.30 0.07 -4.20
C GLY A 111 -24.73 -0.92 -3.10
N GLU A 112 -23.85 -1.15 -2.12
CA GLU A 112 -24.14 -2.03 -0.98
C GLU A 112 -24.80 -1.26 0.16
N GLY A 113 -25.60 -1.95 0.99
CA GLY A 113 -26.18 -1.36 2.21
C GLY A 113 -25.12 -1.09 3.28
N GLU A 114 -25.42 -0.14 4.19
CA GLU A 114 -24.55 0.13 5.33
C GLU A 114 -24.49 -1.06 6.30
N VAL A 115 -23.31 -1.29 6.89
CA VAL A 115 -23.16 -2.26 7.97
C VAL A 115 -23.78 -1.71 9.26
N SER A 116 -24.59 -2.51 9.94
CA SER A 116 -25.15 -2.13 11.23
C SER A 116 -24.08 -2.00 12.32
N ALA A 117 -24.35 -1.22 13.37
CA ALA A 117 -23.39 -1.04 14.46
C ALA A 117 -23.01 -2.36 15.16
N PRO A 118 -23.94 -3.29 15.46
CA PRO A 118 -23.58 -4.59 16.05
C PRO A 118 -22.71 -5.46 15.13
N GLU A 119 -23.04 -5.53 13.84
CA GLU A 119 -22.24 -6.29 12.86
C GLU A 119 -20.85 -5.72 12.71
N PHE A 120 -20.72 -4.40 12.60
CA PHE A 120 -19.43 -3.72 12.55
C PHE A 120 -18.59 -4.02 13.79
N LEU A 121 -19.16 -3.90 15.00
CA LEU A 121 -18.42 -4.17 16.23
C LEU A 121 -17.96 -5.62 16.33
N LYS A 122 -18.79 -6.58 15.88
CA LYS A 122 -18.42 -8.00 15.80
C LYS A 122 -17.23 -8.21 14.86
N LEU A 123 -17.27 -7.61 13.67
CA LEU A 123 -16.19 -7.68 12.67
C LEU A 123 -14.89 -7.10 13.25
N VAL A 124 -14.95 -5.89 13.80
CA VAL A 124 -13.75 -5.20 14.31
C VAL A 124 -13.14 -5.98 15.49
N ARG A 125 -13.95 -6.50 16.41
CA ARG A 125 -13.43 -7.30 17.55
C ARG A 125 -12.68 -8.53 17.08
N ALA A 126 -13.22 -9.26 16.11
CA ALA A 126 -12.56 -10.44 15.55
C ALA A 126 -11.22 -10.06 14.93
N LYS A 127 -11.20 -9.05 14.04
CA LYS A 127 -9.96 -8.63 13.36
C LYS A 127 -8.92 -8.00 14.29
N ALA A 128 -9.35 -7.26 15.31
CA ALA A 128 -8.45 -6.70 16.31
C ALA A 128 -7.78 -7.80 17.17
N ALA A 129 -8.52 -8.86 17.52
CA ALA A 129 -7.97 -9.99 18.25
C ALA A 129 -6.88 -10.72 17.44
N ASP A 130 -7.10 -10.96 16.14
CA ASP A 130 -6.12 -11.57 15.24
C ASP A 130 -4.80 -10.78 15.21
N LEU A 131 -4.88 -9.45 15.31
CA LEU A 131 -3.75 -8.52 15.25
C LEU A 131 -3.18 -8.14 16.62
N LYS A 132 -3.68 -8.75 17.69
CA LYS A 132 -3.31 -8.43 19.10
C LYS A 132 -3.45 -6.93 19.41
N ILE A 133 -4.51 -6.30 18.90
CA ILE A 133 -4.86 -4.91 19.18
C ILE A 133 -5.83 -4.89 20.35
N ASP A 134 -5.49 -4.12 21.39
CA ASP A 134 -6.43 -3.87 22.48
C ASP A 134 -7.63 -3.07 21.95
N PHE A 135 -8.84 -3.57 22.24
CA PHE A 135 -10.07 -2.93 21.78
C PHE A 135 -10.24 -1.51 22.33
N GLU A 136 -9.69 -1.21 23.51
CA GLU A 136 -9.73 0.14 24.10
C GLU A 136 -8.92 1.16 23.28
N MET A 137 -7.87 0.73 22.59
CA MET A 137 -7.15 1.61 21.65
C MET A 137 -8.06 2.13 20.52
N LEU A 138 -9.03 1.34 20.10
CA LEU A 138 -9.93 1.71 18.98
C LEU A 138 -10.93 2.82 19.36
N LYS A 139 -11.11 3.08 20.64
CA LYS A 139 -11.92 4.19 21.16
C LYS A 139 -11.15 5.52 21.18
N ARG A 140 -9.81 5.46 21.05
CA ARG A 140 -8.94 6.64 21.03
C ARG A 140 -8.92 7.26 19.62
N PRO A 141 -8.54 8.54 19.51
CA PRO A 141 -8.30 9.17 18.21
C PRO A 141 -7.29 8.37 17.37
N LEU A 142 -7.57 8.24 16.08
CA LEU A 142 -6.80 7.39 15.17
C LEU A 142 -5.32 7.78 15.19
N ASN A 143 -4.47 6.82 15.55
CA ASN A 143 -3.01 6.90 15.59
C ASN A 143 -2.40 7.92 16.57
N VAL A 144 -3.21 8.71 17.29
CA VAL A 144 -2.70 9.77 18.21
C VAL A 144 -2.05 9.13 19.42
N GLY A 145 -0.74 9.37 19.57
CA GLY A 145 0.06 8.82 20.65
C GLY A 145 0.24 7.30 20.61
N PHE A 146 0.08 6.69 19.44
CA PHE A 146 0.39 5.28 19.22
C PHE A 146 1.89 5.14 18.91
N SER A 147 2.50 4.05 19.36
CA SER A 147 3.84 3.64 18.94
C SER A 147 3.86 3.28 17.45
N GLY A 148 5.04 3.22 16.84
CA GLY A 148 5.19 2.82 15.42
C GLY A 148 4.54 1.47 15.12
N GLY A 149 4.77 0.47 15.97
CA GLY A 149 4.15 -0.87 15.81
C GLY A 149 2.63 -0.86 15.98
N GLU A 150 2.09 -0.05 16.87
CA GLU A 150 0.63 0.11 17.04
C GLU A 150 0.01 0.80 15.83
N LYS A 151 0.64 1.84 15.26
CA LYS A 151 0.19 2.51 14.04
C LYS A 151 0.15 1.52 12.86
N LYS A 152 1.18 0.69 12.70
CA LYS A 152 1.21 -0.30 11.63
C LYS A 152 0.16 -1.40 11.81
N ARG A 153 -0.03 -1.93 13.01
CA ARG A 153 -1.13 -2.86 13.28
C ARG A 153 -2.49 -2.24 13.01
N MET A 154 -2.67 -0.93 13.30
CA MET A 154 -3.89 -0.20 12.99
C MET A 154 -4.11 -0.10 11.47
N GLU A 155 -3.07 0.10 10.65
CA GLU A 155 -3.19 0.06 9.19
C GLU A 155 -3.59 -1.33 8.68
N ILE A 156 -3.01 -2.40 9.23
CA ILE A 156 -3.42 -3.77 8.89
C ILE A 156 -4.87 -4.02 9.28
N LEU A 157 -5.32 -3.50 10.41
CA LEU A 157 -6.74 -3.58 10.80
C LEU A 157 -7.65 -2.84 9.80
N GLN A 158 -7.27 -1.65 9.35
CA GLN A 158 -7.98 -0.92 8.29
C GLN A 158 -8.08 -1.79 7.03
N MET A 159 -6.98 -2.37 6.59
CA MET A 159 -6.89 -3.25 5.43
C MET A 159 -7.81 -4.48 5.57
N ALA A 160 -7.81 -5.11 6.75
CA ALA A 160 -8.64 -6.30 7.02
C ALA A 160 -10.14 -5.99 7.07
N ILE A 161 -10.53 -4.76 7.47
CA ILE A 161 -11.93 -4.31 7.56
C ILE A 161 -12.42 -3.79 6.21
N LEU A 162 -11.64 -2.94 5.54
CA LEU A 162 -12.02 -2.32 4.27
C LEU A 162 -11.95 -3.29 3.10
N SER A 163 -11.17 -4.37 3.24
CA SER A 163 -11.04 -5.45 2.25
C SER A 163 -10.75 -4.95 0.84
N PRO A 164 -9.66 -4.19 0.65
CA PRO A 164 -9.33 -3.61 -0.64
C PRO A 164 -9.01 -4.68 -1.69
N ARG A 165 -9.10 -4.30 -2.98
CA ARG A 165 -8.74 -5.15 -4.12
C ARG A 165 -7.28 -5.02 -4.50
N PHE A 166 -6.74 -3.80 -4.43
CA PHE A 166 -5.34 -3.52 -4.70
C PHE A 166 -4.70 -2.79 -3.51
N LEU A 167 -3.60 -3.33 -3.02
CA LEU A 167 -2.87 -2.79 -1.88
C LEU A 167 -1.51 -2.26 -2.32
N ILE A 168 -1.21 -1.04 -1.92
CA ILE A 168 0.14 -0.47 -1.98
C ILE A 168 0.67 -0.42 -0.55
N LEU A 169 1.79 -1.13 -0.31
CA LEU A 169 2.46 -1.19 0.99
C LEU A 169 3.77 -0.40 0.88
N ASP A 170 3.77 0.86 1.29
CA ASP A 170 4.92 1.75 1.15
C ASP A 170 5.76 1.73 2.42
N GLU A 171 6.91 1.03 2.37
CA GLU A 171 7.89 0.89 3.47
C GLU A 171 7.23 0.54 4.82
N THR A 172 6.32 -0.45 4.80
CA THR A 172 5.55 -0.86 5.99
C THR A 172 6.40 -1.47 7.09
N ASP A 173 7.64 -1.81 6.81
CA ASP A 173 8.65 -2.34 7.75
C ASP A 173 9.48 -1.25 8.44
N SER A 174 9.37 0.00 8.01
CA SER A 174 10.14 1.11 8.57
C SER A 174 9.86 1.32 10.06
N GLY A 175 10.92 1.28 10.88
CA GLY A 175 10.84 1.51 12.32
C GLY A 175 10.18 0.39 13.14
N LEU A 176 9.95 -0.80 12.55
CA LEU A 176 9.43 -1.95 13.28
C LEU A 176 10.55 -2.81 13.86
N ASP A 177 10.34 -3.31 15.07
CA ASP A 177 11.10 -4.43 15.61
C ASP A 177 10.68 -5.75 14.94
N ILE A 178 11.40 -6.83 15.24
CA ILE A 178 11.19 -8.14 14.61
C ILE A 178 9.79 -8.70 14.90
N ASP A 179 9.28 -8.53 16.10
CA ASP A 179 7.98 -9.06 16.51
C ASP A 179 6.82 -8.29 15.84
N ALA A 180 6.92 -6.95 15.79
CA ALA A 180 5.94 -6.12 15.10
C ALA A 180 5.96 -6.41 13.59
N LEU A 181 7.14 -6.57 12.96
CA LEU A 181 7.29 -6.92 11.56
C LEU A 181 6.60 -8.25 11.24
N LYS A 182 6.77 -9.25 12.10
CA LYS A 182 6.13 -10.57 11.94
C LYS A 182 4.60 -10.46 11.96
N ILE A 183 4.05 -9.77 12.97
CA ILE A 183 2.59 -9.56 13.11
C ILE A 183 2.03 -8.82 11.89
N VAL A 184 2.70 -7.75 11.45
CA VAL A 184 2.30 -6.98 10.26
C VAL A 184 2.32 -7.85 9.01
N SER A 185 3.38 -8.63 8.81
CA SER A 185 3.52 -9.52 7.65
C SER A 185 2.48 -10.65 7.66
N GLU A 186 2.19 -11.24 8.83
CA GLU A 186 1.11 -12.23 9.00
C GLU A 186 -0.25 -11.61 8.63
N GLY A 187 -0.52 -10.37 9.07
CA GLY A 187 -1.73 -9.65 8.72
C GLY A 187 -1.85 -9.34 7.22
N VAL A 188 -0.75 -8.95 6.57
CA VAL A 188 -0.69 -8.77 5.10
C VAL A 188 -0.96 -10.10 4.38
N ASN A 189 -0.31 -11.19 4.80
CA ASN A 189 -0.52 -12.50 4.19
C ASN A 189 -1.95 -13.02 4.38
N ALA A 190 -2.61 -12.71 5.50
CA ALA A 190 -3.99 -13.11 5.79
C ALA A 190 -5.03 -12.43 4.86
N VAL A 191 -4.68 -11.32 4.21
CA VAL A 191 -5.58 -10.66 3.26
C VAL A 191 -5.31 -11.03 1.80
N ARG A 192 -4.34 -11.91 1.50
CA ARG A 192 -4.13 -12.43 0.14
C ARG A 192 -5.35 -13.20 -0.35
N SER A 193 -5.68 -13.02 -1.62
CA SER A 193 -6.70 -13.81 -2.31
C SER A 193 -6.44 -13.78 -3.83
N PRO A 194 -7.00 -14.73 -4.59
CA PRO A 194 -6.86 -14.74 -6.06
C PRO A 194 -7.41 -13.47 -6.76
N ASP A 195 -8.34 -12.77 -6.10
CA ASP A 195 -8.97 -11.56 -6.63
C ASP A 195 -8.31 -10.26 -6.15
N ARG A 196 -7.19 -10.36 -5.44
CA ARG A 196 -6.48 -9.23 -4.85
C ARG A 196 -5.04 -9.21 -5.30
N ALA A 197 -4.52 -8.01 -5.56
CA ALA A 197 -3.09 -7.85 -5.85
C ALA A 197 -2.44 -6.88 -4.88
N MET A 198 -1.12 -6.98 -4.75
CA MET A 198 -0.33 -6.16 -3.84
C MET A 198 0.92 -5.64 -4.52
N LEU A 199 1.23 -4.38 -4.27
CA LEU A 199 2.49 -3.73 -4.63
C LEU A 199 3.23 -3.38 -3.34
N VAL A 200 4.28 -4.11 -3.03
CA VAL A 200 5.11 -3.93 -1.83
C VAL A 200 6.31 -3.08 -2.20
N ILE A 201 6.41 -1.91 -1.62
CA ILE A 201 7.56 -1.01 -1.80
C ILE A 201 8.43 -1.12 -0.56
N THR A 202 9.65 -1.57 -0.73
CA THR A 202 10.63 -1.69 0.35
C THR A 202 12.05 -1.61 -0.20
N HIS A 203 12.99 -1.24 0.65
CA HIS A 203 14.42 -1.36 0.36
C HIS A 203 15.08 -2.44 1.21
N TYR A 204 14.29 -3.19 1.99
CA TYR A 204 14.77 -4.26 2.85
C TYR A 204 14.28 -5.64 2.40
N GLN A 205 15.21 -6.56 2.17
CA GLN A 205 14.95 -7.98 1.92
C GLN A 205 14.07 -8.61 3.01
N ARG A 206 14.34 -8.24 4.27
CA ARG A 206 13.70 -8.83 5.45
C ARG A 206 12.16 -8.85 5.40
N LEU A 207 11.52 -7.80 4.86
CA LEU A 207 10.06 -7.78 4.67
C LEU A 207 9.64 -8.83 3.66
N LEU A 208 10.41 -8.99 2.57
CA LEU A 208 10.11 -9.91 1.48
C LEU A 208 10.30 -11.38 1.87
N ASP A 209 11.10 -11.69 2.90
CA ASP A 209 11.22 -13.05 3.46
C ASP A 209 9.90 -13.51 4.08
N TYR A 210 9.12 -12.61 4.64
CA TYR A 210 7.80 -12.90 5.22
C TYR A 210 6.67 -12.81 4.19
N ILE A 211 6.67 -11.78 3.32
CA ILE A 211 5.57 -11.54 2.37
C ILE A 211 5.74 -12.33 1.07
N LYS A 212 6.94 -12.78 0.70
CA LYS A 212 7.27 -13.61 -0.49
C LYS A 212 6.56 -13.11 -1.75
N PRO A 213 7.13 -12.14 -2.47
CA PRO A 213 6.56 -11.62 -3.71
C PRO A 213 6.68 -12.66 -4.84
N ASP A 214 5.76 -12.60 -5.81
CA ASP A 214 5.82 -13.39 -7.04
C ASP A 214 6.82 -12.78 -8.03
N ARG A 215 6.96 -11.45 -8.02
CA ARG A 215 7.92 -10.70 -8.84
C ARG A 215 8.56 -9.57 -8.05
N VAL A 216 9.80 -9.26 -8.43
CA VAL A 216 10.59 -8.13 -7.92
C VAL A 216 10.98 -7.23 -9.07
N HIS A 217 10.78 -5.94 -8.91
CA HIS A 217 11.13 -4.89 -9.87
C HIS A 217 12.14 -3.93 -9.26
N VAL A 218 13.12 -3.53 -10.04
CA VAL A 218 14.10 -2.50 -9.64
C VAL A 218 13.69 -1.17 -10.24
N LEU A 219 13.36 -0.21 -9.39
CA LEU A 219 13.08 1.16 -9.76
C LEU A 219 14.37 2.00 -9.60
N ALA A 220 14.84 2.60 -10.67
CA ALA A 220 15.95 3.55 -10.65
C ALA A 220 15.64 4.73 -11.58
N ALA A 221 15.99 5.94 -11.15
CA ALA A 221 15.78 7.19 -11.89
C ALA A 221 14.36 7.33 -12.51
N GLY A 222 13.34 6.87 -11.81
CA GLY A 222 11.94 6.97 -12.24
C GLY A 222 11.48 5.90 -13.24
N ARG A 223 12.26 4.84 -13.47
CA ARG A 223 11.96 3.76 -14.43
C ARG A 223 12.13 2.39 -13.80
N ILE A 224 11.36 1.41 -14.25
CA ILE A 224 11.67 0.00 -13.98
C ILE A 224 12.82 -0.40 -14.90
N VAL A 225 13.97 -0.70 -14.31
CA VAL A 225 15.22 -1.02 -15.06
C VAL A 225 15.52 -2.51 -15.07
N ALA A 226 14.91 -3.27 -14.19
CA ALA A 226 15.00 -4.74 -14.16
C ALA A 226 13.75 -5.33 -13.50
N SER A 227 13.41 -6.55 -13.90
CA SER A 227 12.35 -7.35 -13.30
C SER A 227 12.76 -8.81 -13.26
N GLY A 228 12.43 -9.51 -12.17
CA GLY A 228 12.78 -10.92 -11.99
C GLY A 228 11.88 -11.60 -10.97
N GLY A 229 12.24 -12.82 -10.60
CA GLY A 229 11.63 -13.55 -9.49
C GLY A 229 12.13 -13.05 -8.13
N PRO A 230 11.73 -13.74 -7.04
CA PRO A 230 12.15 -13.39 -5.68
C PRO A 230 13.67 -13.36 -5.47
N GLU A 231 14.43 -14.13 -6.25
CA GLU A 231 15.90 -14.18 -6.22
C GLU A 231 16.57 -12.83 -6.55
N LEU A 232 15.88 -11.97 -7.30
CA LEU A 232 16.39 -10.64 -7.60
C LEU A 232 16.55 -9.79 -6.34
N ALA A 233 15.67 -9.95 -5.34
CA ALA A 233 15.80 -9.24 -4.07
C ALA A 233 17.07 -9.65 -3.30
N LEU A 234 17.42 -10.95 -3.30
CA LEU A 234 18.65 -11.46 -2.70
C LEU A 234 19.90 -10.89 -3.40
N GLN A 235 19.86 -10.81 -4.73
CA GLN A 235 20.96 -10.19 -5.50
C GLN A 235 21.13 -8.72 -5.16
N LEU A 236 20.03 -7.96 -5.02
CA LEU A 236 20.08 -6.55 -4.66
C LEU A 236 20.64 -6.32 -3.25
N GLU A 237 20.34 -7.19 -2.31
CA GLU A 237 20.91 -7.12 -0.95
C GLU A 237 22.41 -7.38 -0.96
N ALA A 238 22.86 -8.35 -1.76
CA ALA A 238 24.27 -8.74 -1.83
C ALA A 238 25.13 -7.75 -2.65
N GLU A 239 24.61 -7.23 -3.76
CA GLU A 239 25.37 -6.45 -4.76
C GLU A 239 25.06 -4.95 -4.74
N GLY A 240 23.97 -4.53 -4.07
CA GLY A 240 23.49 -3.16 -4.08
C GLY A 240 22.86 -2.73 -5.41
N TYR A 241 22.62 -1.42 -5.55
CA TYR A 241 21.91 -0.84 -6.69
C TYR A 241 22.80 -0.19 -7.74
N ASP A 242 24.13 -0.18 -7.55
CA ASP A 242 25.08 0.61 -8.39
C ASP A 242 25.02 0.26 -9.89
N LYS A 243 24.88 -1.02 -10.22
CA LYS A 243 24.76 -1.47 -11.62
C LYS A 243 23.49 -0.95 -12.30
N TYR A 244 22.41 -0.77 -11.53
CA TYR A 244 21.13 -0.29 -12.03
C TYR A 244 21.06 1.23 -12.09
N ALA A 245 21.75 1.92 -11.18
CA ALA A 245 21.83 3.39 -11.18
C ALA A 245 22.59 3.93 -12.40
N ARG A 246 23.54 3.14 -12.95
CA ARG A 246 24.30 3.50 -14.17
C ARG A 246 23.56 3.20 -15.47
N ALA A 247 22.53 2.35 -15.41
CA ALA A 247 21.75 1.95 -16.58
C ALA A 247 20.49 2.82 -16.79
N ALA A 248 20.18 3.71 -15.86
CA ALA A 248 19.03 4.60 -15.85
C ALA A 248 19.42 6.04 -16.22
#